data_c3d95342ad67e0945bd8cecbb17ecc45
#
_entry.id   c3d95342ad67e0945bd8cecbb17ecc45
#
_cell.length_a   1.000
_cell.length_b   1.000
_cell.length_c   1.000
_cell.angle_alpha   90.00
_cell.angle_beta   90.00
_cell.angle_gamma   90.00
#
_symmetry.space_group_name_H-M   'P 1'
#
loop_
_entity.id
_entity.type
_entity.pdbx_description
1 polymer ?
#
loop_
_entity_poly.entity_id
_entity_poly.type
_entity_poly.pdbx_seq_one_letter_code
_entity_poly.pdbx_strand_id
1 'polypeptide(L)'
;MSDEPAFDLTGCLERVRAGDQAAARELVEHLYPLVIRIVRARLPRRVPEEDLAQEIFMKMFTRMDQYHGAVPFPHWVSRIAVTTCIDHLRAQKRRPEFRWADLSENEANMLDAVLTNDNAAAPDDSLAAHELVHKLLGQLKPEDRMVLQLLDLEQKTIAEVKELTGWNTSLVKVRAFRARRKLQKLFQELQRKERT
;
A
#
# COMPACT_ATOMS: atom_id res chain seq x y z
N MET A 1 -0.12 29.54 17.65
CA MET A 1 -0.97 28.68 16.82
C MET A 1 -1.16 29.45 15.54
N SER A 2 -0.38 29.09 14.52
CA SER A 2 -0.45 29.77 13.21
C SER A 2 -1.67 29.23 12.49
N ASP A 3 -2.63 30.12 12.27
CA ASP A 3 -3.82 29.87 11.45
C ASP A 3 -3.36 29.95 9.97
N GLU A 4 -2.72 28.85 9.48
CA GLU A 4 -2.50 28.74 8.05
C GLU A 4 -3.86 28.55 7.38
N PRO A 5 -4.19 29.38 6.37
CA PRO A 5 -5.46 29.27 5.67
C PRO A 5 -5.59 27.86 5.07
N ALA A 6 -6.70 27.20 5.36
CA ALA A 6 -6.99 25.87 4.82
C ALA A 6 -6.86 25.91 3.29
N PHE A 7 -6.13 24.95 2.71
CA PHE A 7 -5.90 24.85 1.26
C PHE A 7 -7.23 24.81 0.49
N ASP A 8 -7.45 25.81 -0.36
CA ASP A 8 -8.63 25.83 -1.24
C ASP A 8 -8.48 24.85 -2.40
N LEU A 9 -8.83 23.59 -2.13
CA LEU A 9 -8.76 22.52 -3.11
C LEU A 9 -9.70 22.78 -4.31
N THR A 10 -10.87 23.35 -4.09
CA THR A 10 -11.86 23.58 -5.17
C THR A 10 -11.38 24.62 -6.14
N GLY A 11 -10.97 25.78 -5.66
CA GLY A 11 -10.42 26.84 -6.51
C GLY A 11 -9.11 26.42 -7.19
N CYS A 12 -8.27 25.65 -6.50
CA CYS A 12 -7.06 25.08 -7.10
C CYS A 12 -7.40 24.14 -8.27
N LEU A 13 -8.38 23.25 -8.13
CA LEU A 13 -8.80 22.33 -9.20
C LEU A 13 -9.37 23.09 -10.43
N GLU A 14 -10.11 24.16 -10.22
CA GLU A 14 -10.62 25.01 -11.31
C GLU A 14 -9.46 25.68 -12.08
N ARG A 15 -8.49 26.23 -11.38
CA ARG A 15 -7.29 26.84 -11.99
C ARG A 15 -6.46 25.79 -12.75
N VAL A 16 -6.29 24.59 -12.21
CA VAL A 16 -5.59 23.47 -12.89
C VAL A 16 -6.30 23.10 -14.20
N ARG A 17 -7.63 23.00 -14.18
CA ARG A 17 -8.44 22.73 -15.39
C ARG A 17 -8.32 23.85 -16.43
N ALA A 18 -8.12 25.10 -15.98
CA ALA A 18 -7.85 26.25 -16.85
C ALA A 18 -6.41 26.29 -17.39
N GLY A 19 -5.55 25.33 -17.02
CA GLY A 19 -4.17 25.22 -17.50
C GLY A 19 -3.14 26.01 -16.67
N ASP A 20 -3.49 26.46 -15.46
CA ASP A 20 -2.58 27.17 -14.56
C ASP A 20 -1.51 26.20 -14.00
N GLN A 21 -0.27 26.40 -14.45
CA GLN A 21 0.87 25.58 -14.00
C GLN A 21 1.26 25.83 -12.54
N ALA A 22 1.01 27.04 -12.01
CA ALA A 22 1.28 27.32 -10.60
C ALA A 22 0.29 26.54 -9.71
N ALA A 23 -1.00 26.55 -10.06
CA ALA A 23 -2.00 25.75 -9.37
C ALA A 23 -1.72 24.24 -9.46
N ALA A 24 -1.19 23.77 -10.59
CA ALA A 24 -0.78 22.36 -10.71
C ALA A 24 0.36 21.99 -9.73
N ARG A 25 1.34 22.86 -9.51
CA ARG A 25 2.40 22.68 -8.51
C ARG A 25 1.83 22.69 -7.09
N GLU A 26 1.00 23.68 -6.75
CA GLU A 26 0.32 23.78 -5.46
C GLU A 26 -0.46 22.50 -5.15
N LEU A 27 -1.17 21.96 -6.14
CA LEU A 27 -1.94 20.71 -6.00
C LEU A 27 -1.03 19.49 -5.73
N VAL A 28 0.09 19.40 -6.44
CA VAL A 28 1.08 18.33 -6.21
C VAL A 28 1.67 18.43 -4.81
N GLU A 29 2.12 19.61 -4.39
CA GLU A 29 2.69 19.86 -3.07
C GLU A 29 1.70 19.49 -1.95
N HIS A 30 0.43 19.88 -2.10
CA HIS A 30 -0.63 19.55 -1.15
C HIS A 30 -0.89 18.03 -1.05
N LEU A 31 -0.87 17.31 -2.17
CA LEU A 31 -1.20 15.89 -2.22
C LEU A 31 0.02 14.97 -2.04
N TYR A 32 1.24 15.50 -2.16
CA TYR A 32 2.47 14.71 -2.06
C TYR A 32 2.57 13.89 -0.75
N PRO A 33 2.28 14.46 0.44
CA PRO A 33 2.32 13.70 1.68
C PRO A 33 1.34 12.51 1.70
N LEU A 34 0.17 12.66 1.07
CA LEU A 34 -0.81 11.59 0.93
C LEU A 34 -0.29 10.49 0.00
N VAL A 35 0.18 10.87 -1.18
CA VAL A 35 0.66 9.93 -2.20
C VAL A 35 1.89 9.15 -1.71
N ILE A 36 2.90 9.83 -1.16
CA ILE A 36 4.13 9.17 -0.70
C ILE A 36 3.87 8.23 0.47
N ARG A 37 2.97 8.57 1.39
CA ARG A 37 2.53 7.68 2.47
C ARG A 37 1.90 6.41 1.91
N ILE A 38 1.05 6.52 0.87
CA ILE A 38 0.43 5.37 0.21
C ILE A 38 1.49 4.50 -0.46
N VAL A 39 2.45 5.10 -1.15
CA VAL A 39 3.55 4.39 -1.81
C VAL A 39 4.40 3.64 -0.81
N ARG A 40 4.88 4.31 0.25
CA ARG A 40 5.73 3.73 1.30
C ARG A 40 5.09 2.54 2.01
N ALA A 41 3.81 2.65 2.33
CA ALA A 41 3.08 1.58 3.00
C ALA A 41 2.97 0.29 2.15
N ARG A 42 3.14 0.37 0.81
CA ARG A 42 2.78 -0.73 -0.10
C ARG A 42 3.93 -1.31 -0.89
N LEU A 43 5.04 -0.60 -1.00
CA LEU A 43 6.18 -1.05 -1.79
C LEU A 43 7.31 -1.59 -0.93
N PRO A 44 8.10 -2.55 -1.45
CA PRO A 44 9.38 -2.90 -0.87
C PRO A 44 10.33 -1.70 -0.85
N ARG A 45 11.16 -1.56 0.18
CA ARG A 45 12.14 -0.46 0.35
C ARG A 45 13.11 -0.23 -0.83
N ARG A 46 13.16 -1.14 -1.81
CA ARG A 46 14.09 -1.09 -2.96
C ARG A 46 13.49 -0.44 -4.21
N VAL A 47 12.26 0.07 -4.14
CA VAL A 47 11.62 0.75 -5.28
C VAL A 47 11.81 2.25 -5.12
N PRO A 48 12.22 2.97 -6.18
CA PRO A 48 12.25 4.42 -6.18
C PRO A 48 10.85 4.98 -5.90
N GLU A 49 10.66 5.53 -4.71
CA GLU A 49 9.35 6.03 -4.25
C GLU A 49 8.93 7.24 -5.07
N GLU A 50 9.91 8.07 -5.42
CA GLU A 50 9.72 9.30 -6.19
C GLU A 50 9.22 9.01 -7.60
N ASP A 51 9.78 8.02 -8.28
CA ASP A 51 9.39 7.64 -9.64
C ASP A 51 7.92 7.20 -9.66
N LEU A 52 7.52 6.41 -8.65
CA LEU A 52 6.14 5.95 -8.56
C LEU A 52 5.19 7.07 -8.16
N ALA A 53 5.59 7.97 -7.28
CA ALA A 53 4.80 9.15 -6.94
C ALA A 53 4.60 10.03 -8.19
N GLN A 54 5.65 10.24 -8.99
CA GLN A 54 5.56 10.95 -10.25
C GLN A 54 4.59 10.28 -11.24
N GLU A 55 4.67 8.95 -11.40
CA GLU A 55 3.72 8.19 -12.24
C GLU A 55 2.27 8.38 -11.77
N ILE A 56 2.03 8.37 -10.45
CA ILE A 56 0.71 8.60 -9.87
C ILE A 56 0.19 9.99 -10.21
N PHE A 57 1.02 11.03 -10.06
CA PHE A 57 0.63 12.40 -10.42
C PHE A 57 0.39 12.57 -11.91
N MET A 58 1.21 11.97 -12.76
CA MET A 58 0.95 11.96 -14.20
C MET A 58 -0.40 11.31 -14.55
N LYS A 59 -0.73 10.17 -13.92
CA LYS A 59 -2.03 9.51 -14.08
C LYS A 59 -3.18 10.37 -13.54
N MET A 60 -2.97 11.08 -12.42
CA MET A 60 -3.94 11.99 -11.85
C MET A 60 -4.28 13.11 -12.85
N PHE A 61 -3.27 13.80 -13.40
CA PHE A 61 -3.50 14.88 -14.39
C PHE A 61 -4.12 14.35 -15.68
N THR A 62 -3.63 13.23 -16.21
CA THR A 62 -4.18 12.64 -17.45
C THR A 62 -5.65 12.23 -17.30
N ARG A 63 -6.09 11.90 -16.08
CA ARG A 63 -7.47 11.46 -15.79
C ARG A 63 -8.31 12.53 -15.11
N MET A 64 -7.83 13.76 -15.03
CA MET A 64 -8.51 14.85 -14.33
C MET A 64 -9.95 15.08 -14.84
N ASP A 65 -10.17 14.91 -16.14
CA ASP A 65 -11.50 15.05 -16.76
C ASP A 65 -12.49 13.96 -16.32
N GLN A 66 -11.99 12.83 -15.75
CA GLN A 66 -12.82 11.74 -15.24
C GLN A 66 -13.27 11.99 -13.79
N TYR A 67 -12.75 13.03 -13.15
CA TYR A 67 -13.15 13.39 -11.80
C TYR A 67 -14.40 14.28 -11.83
N HIS A 68 -15.53 13.72 -11.39
CA HIS A 68 -16.84 14.36 -11.38
C HIS A 68 -17.36 14.69 -9.96
N GLY A 69 -16.50 14.67 -8.95
CA GLY A 69 -16.89 15.07 -7.59
C GLY A 69 -17.71 14.05 -6.79
N ALA A 70 -17.90 12.82 -7.31
CA ALA A 70 -18.67 11.77 -6.62
C ALA A 70 -18.05 11.32 -5.28
N VAL A 71 -16.76 11.53 -5.09
CA VAL A 71 -15.99 11.31 -3.85
C VAL A 71 -15.03 12.48 -3.65
N PRO A 72 -14.55 12.76 -2.43
CA PRO A 72 -13.52 13.78 -2.20
C PRO A 72 -12.30 13.55 -3.09
N PHE A 73 -11.72 14.61 -3.64
CA PHE A 73 -10.58 14.51 -4.56
C PHE A 73 -9.37 13.73 -4.00
N PRO A 74 -8.96 13.91 -2.73
CA PRO A 74 -7.91 13.10 -2.14
C PRO A 74 -8.23 11.59 -2.13
N HIS A 75 -9.49 11.20 -1.99
CA HIS A 75 -9.91 9.79 -2.08
C HIS A 75 -9.79 9.26 -3.51
N TRP A 76 -10.17 10.06 -4.51
CA TRP A 76 -10.00 9.70 -5.91
C TRP A 76 -8.52 9.52 -6.28
N VAL A 77 -7.64 10.42 -5.82
CA VAL A 77 -6.18 10.30 -5.99
C VAL A 77 -5.63 9.07 -5.26
N SER A 78 -6.13 8.78 -4.05
CA SER A 78 -5.75 7.58 -3.31
C SER A 78 -6.07 6.29 -4.09
N ARG A 79 -7.19 6.24 -4.82
CA ARG A 79 -7.52 5.10 -5.70
C ARG A 79 -6.53 4.95 -6.84
N ILE A 80 -6.12 6.05 -7.46
CA ILE A 80 -5.08 6.05 -8.50
C ILE A 80 -3.77 5.52 -7.92
N ALA A 81 -3.36 6.02 -6.75
CA ALA A 81 -2.14 5.60 -6.08
C ALA A 81 -2.14 4.10 -5.74
N VAL A 82 -3.23 3.60 -5.12
CA VAL A 82 -3.37 2.18 -4.77
C VAL A 82 -3.34 1.28 -6.00
N THR A 83 -4.07 1.63 -7.06
CA THR A 83 -4.09 0.84 -8.30
C THR A 83 -2.74 0.84 -9.00
N THR A 84 -2.04 1.97 -9.02
CA THR A 84 -0.68 2.07 -9.59
C THR A 84 0.31 1.21 -8.80
N CYS A 85 0.25 1.21 -7.47
CA CYS A 85 1.06 0.30 -6.64
C CYS A 85 0.77 -1.18 -6.95
N ILE A 86 -0.49 -1.56 -7.13
CA ILE A 86 -0.86 -2.94 -7.48
C ILE A 86 -0.26 -3.32 -8.84
N ASP A 87 -0.37 -2.45 -9.84
CA ASP A 87 0.14 -2.72 -11.18
C ASP A 87 1.68 -2.83 -11.18
N HIS A 88 2.35 -1.99 -10.40
CA HIS A 88 3.80 -2.08 -10.20
C HIS A 88 4.21 -3.41 -9.54
N LEU A 89 3.52 -3.83 -8.47
CA LEU A 89 3.75 -5.12 -7.82
C LEU A 89 3.48 -6.31 -8.75
N ARG A 90 2.49 -6.21 -9.65
CA ARG A 90 2.23 -7.23 -10.69
C ARG A 90 3.36 -7.30 -11.69
N ALA A 91 3.87 -6.16 -12.14
CA ALA A 91 4.99 -6.09 -13.08
C ALA A 91 6.26 -6.71 -12.47
N GLN A 92 6.57 -6.39 -11.21
CA GLN A 92 7.69 -7.00 -10.49
C GLN A 92 7.56 -8.51 -10.36
N LYS A 93 6.36 -9.02 -10.04
CA LYS A 93 6.12 -10.46 -9.88
C LYS A 93 6.30 -11.25 -11.18
N ARG A 94 6.20 -10.63 -12.33
CA ARG A 94 6.49 -11.24 -13.65
C ARG A 94 8.00 -11.36 -13.94
N ARG A 95 8.85 -10.63 -13.19
CA ARG A 95 10.31 -10.74 -13.27
C ARG A 95 10.79 -11.73 -12.21
N PRO A 96 11.50 -12.83 -12.57
CA PRO A 96 11.78 -13.95 -11.66
C PRO A 96 12.88 -13.70 -10.60
N GLU A 97 13.23 -12.47 -10.29
CA GLU A 97 14.38 -12.10 -9.45
C GLU A 97 14.17 -12.26 -7.94
N PHE A 98 12.98 -12.65 -7.48
CA PHE A 98 12.70 -12.87 -6.06
C PHE A 98 12.37 -14.34 -5.78
N ARG A 99 13.38 -15.12 -5.39
CA ARG A 99 13.23 -16.50 -4.93
C ARG A 99 13.27 -16.62 -3.41
N TRP A 100 12.55 -17.61 -2.91
CA TRP A 100 12.42 -18.05 -1.52
C TRP A 100 13.74 -18.41 -0.80
N ALA A 101 14.88 -18.45 -1.48
CA ALA A 101 16.14 -18.95 -0.96
C ALA A 101 16.79 -18.08 0.15
N ASP A 102 16.18 -16.92 0.49
CA ASP A 102 16.82 -15.90 1.30
C ASP A 102 16.25 -15.76 2.73
N LEU A 103 15.40 -16.68 3.19
CA LEU A 103 14.93 -16.69 4.59
C LEU A 103 15.92 -17.49 5.46
N SER A 104 16.56 -16.82 6.43
CA SER A 104 17.40 -17.48 7.44
C SER A 104 16.56 -18.07 8.58
N GLU A 105 17.11 -19.08 9.31
CA GLU A 105 16.45 -19.69 10.49
C GLU A 105 16.05 -18.66 11.57
N ASN A 106 16.83 -17.59 11.77
CA ASN A 106 16.51 -16.52 12.70
C ASN A 106 15.24 -15.73 12.33
N GLU A 107 14.96 -15.57 11.04
CA GLU A 107 13.79 -14.83 10.55
C GLU A 107 12.47 -15.59 10.78
N ALA A 108 12.55 -16.90 10.82
CA ALA A 108 11.41 -17.77 11.09
C ALA A 108 11.02 -17.77 12.58
N ASN A 109 12.00 -17.82 13.48
CA ASN A 109 11.79 -17.69 14.93
C ASN A 109 11.22 -16.32 15.35
N MET A 110 11.64 -15.25 14.66
CA MET A 110 11.10 -13.91 14.88
C MET A 110 9.64 -13.77 14.47
N LEU A 111 9.20 -14.48 13.43
CA LEU A 111 7.79 -14.46 13.03
C LEU A 111 6.88 -15.11 14.07
N ASP A 112 7.33 -16.19 14.70
CA ASP A 112 6.58 -16.88 15.75
C ASP A 112 6.39 -15.95 16.97
N ALA A 113 7.44 -15.22 17.34
CA ALA A 113 7.39 -14.23 18.42
C ALA A 113 6.41 -13.08 18.15
N VAL A 114 6.29 -12.64 16.89
CA VAL A 114 5.38 -11.53 16.50
C VAL A 114 3.93 -11.96 16.41
N LEU A 115 3.67 -13.21 15.98
CA LEU A 115 2.31 -13.73 15.84
C LEU A 115 1.70 -14.26 17.14
N THR A 116 2.55 -14.57 18.13
CA THR A 116 2.13 -15.07 19.45
C THR A 116 2.09 -14.00 20.55
N ASN A 117 2.68 -12.81 20.32
CA ASN A 117 2.77 -11.76 21.33
C ASN A 117 1.86 -10.57 21.00
N ASP A 118 0.76 -10.45 21.73
CA ASP A 118 -0.08 -9.24 21.80
C ASP A 118 0.57 -8.10 22.62
N ASN A 119 1.84 -8.24 23.06
CA ASN A 119 2.53 -7.27 23.91
C ASN A 119 4.00 -7.05 23.49
N ALA A 120 4.26 -5.84 23.05
CA ALA A 120 5.52 -5.08 23.11
C ALA A 120 6.84 -5.84 22.83
N ALA A 121 7.26 -5.88 21.58
CA ALA A 121 8.62 -6.21 21.21
C ALA A 121 9.55 -4.99 21.33
N ALA A 122 10.81 -5.22 21.75
CA ALA A 122 11.88 -4.23 21.81
C ALA A 122 12.23 -3.69 20.40
N PRO A 123 12.82 -2.49 20.27
CA PRO A 123 13.02 -1.80 18.98
C PRO A 123 13.80 -2.57 17.89
N ASP A 124 14.73 -3.45 18.27
CA ASP A 124 15.56 -4.22 17.34
C ASP A 124 14.83 -5.44 16.75
N ASP A 125 13.99 -6.11 17.56
CA ASP A 125 13.16 -7.25 17.10
C ASP A 125 12.05 -6.80 16.13
N SER A 126 11.60 -5.57 16.27
CA SER A 126 10.58 -4.97 15.41
C SER A 126 11.01 -4.85 13.94
N LEU A 127 12.28 -4.51 13.66
CA LEU A 127 12.76 -4.32 12.29
C LEU A 127 12.84 -5.65 11.52
N ALA A 128 13.40 -6.68 12.15
CA ALA A 128 13.50 -8.01 11.54
C ALA A 128 12.12 -8.66 11.36
N ALA A 129 11.22 -8.48 12.33
CA ALA A 129 9.83 -8.91 12.23
C ALA A 129 9.09 -8.21 11.08
N HIS A 130 9.28 -6.91 10.90
CA HIS A 130 8.73 -6.17 9.75
C HIS A 130 9.26 -6.69 8.42
N GLU A 131 10.56 -6.98 8.31
CA GLU A 131 11.14 -7.52 7.08
C GLU A 131 10.58 -8.91 6.75
N LEU A 132 10.40 -9.77 7.75
CA LEU A 132 9.81 -11.10 7.57
C LEU A 132 8.35 -11.00 7.12
N VAL A 133 7.55 -10.16 7.75
CA VAL A 133 6.16 -9.88 7.32
C VAL A 133 6.14 -9.40 5.87
N HIS A 134 7.03 -8.48 5.48
CA HIS A 134 7.13 -8.03 4.10
C HIS A 134 7.53 -9.14 3.13
N LYS A 135 8.45 -10.03 3.49
CA LYS A 135 8.86 -11.20 2.69
C LYS A 135 7.69 -12.17 2.51
N LEU A 136 6.95 -12.48 3.57
CA LEU A 136 5.77 -13.35 3.49
C LEU A 136 4.65 -12.74 2.65
N LEU A 137 4.35 -11.46 2.86
CA LEU A 137 3.39 -10.74 2.05
C LEU A 137 3.80 -10.70 0.57
N GLY A 138 5.10 -10.68 0.27
CA GLY A 138 5.65 -10.77 -1.09
C GLY A 138 5.26 -12.05 -1.83
N GLN A 139 4.95 -13.14 -1.12
CA GLN A 139 4.52 -14.42 -1.71
C GLN A 139 3.05 -14.44 -2.12
N LEU A 140 2.27 -13.48 -1.65
CA LEU A 140 0.88 -13.33 -2.04
C LEU A 140 0.75 -12.75 -3.46
N LYS A 141 -0.44 -12.90 -4.04
CA LYS A 141 -0.80 -12.10 -5.21
C LYS A 141 -0.87 -10.62 -4.82
N PRO A 142 -0.48 -9.69 -5.69
CA PRO A 142 -0.45 -8.26 -5.36
C PRO A 142 -1.75 -7.75 -4.74
N GLU A 143 -2.89 -8.17 -5.27
CA GLU A 143 -4.20 -7.75 -4.78
C GLU A 143 -4.54 -8.34 -3.40
N ASP A 144 -4.16 -9.59 -3.16
CA ASP A 144 -4.38 -10.28 -1.89
C ASP A 144 -3.48 -9.68 -0.80
N ARG A 145 -2.22 -9.36 -1.14
CA ARG A 145 -1.30 -8.59 -0.30
C ARG A 145 -1.89 -7.23 0.06
N MET A 146 -2.38 -6.49 -0.93
CA MET A 146 -2.97 -5.16 -0.73
C MET A 146 -4.15 -5.20 0.24
N VAL A 147 -5.03 -6.20 0.12
CA VAL A 147 -6.17 -6.36 1.02
C VAL A 147 -5.73 -6.57 2.46
N LEU A 148 -4.72 -7.42 2.72
CA LEU A 148 -4.22 -7.64 4.07
C LEU A 148 -3.52 -6.41 4.64
N GLN A 149 -2.75 -5.70 3.83
CA GLN A 149 -2.13 -4.45 4.27
C GLN A 149 -3.18 -3.44 4.72
N LEU A 150 -4.25 -3.27 3.94
CA LEU A 150 -5.32 -2.34 4.26
C LEU A 150 -6.13 -2.78 5.48
N LEU A 151 -6.55 -4.05 5.54
CA LEU A 151 -7.42 -4.53 6.62
C LEU A 151 -6.66 -4.81 7.92
N ASP A 152 -5.52 -5.50 7.85
CA ASP A 152 -4.85 -6.07 9.01
C ASP A 152 -3.72 -5.17 9.54
N LEU A 153 -2.96 -4.48 8.67
CA LEU A 153 -1.90 -3.56 9.10
C LEU A 153 -2.38 -2.12 9.28
N GLU A 154 -3.23 -1.61 8.36
CA GLU A 154 -3.75 -0.24 8.42
C GLU A 154 -5.11 -0.16 9.14
N GLN A 155 -5.65 -1.28 9.63
CA GLN A 155 -6.93 -1.38 10.35
C GLN A 155 -8.10 -0.72 9.62
N LYS A 156 -8.08 -0.74 8.28
CA LYS A 156 -9.16 -0.18 7.47
C LYS A 156 -10.40 -1.08 7.49
N THR A 157 -11.55 -0.47 7.51
CA THR A 157 -12.83 -1.18 7.34
C THR A 157 -12.99 -1.69 5.90
N ILE A 158 -13.84 -2.69 5.70
CA ILE A 158 -14.18 -3.19 4.37
C ILE A 158 -14.77 -2.08 3.47
N ALA A 159 -15.51 -1.14 4.05
CA ALA A 159 -16.06 0.00 3.34
C ALA A 159 -14.94 0.93 2.81
N GLU A 160 -13.98 1.29 3.67
CA GLU A 160 -12.82 2.09 3.26
C GLU A 160 -11.97 1.38 2.21
N VAL A 161 -11.75 0.06 2.35
CA VAL A 161 -11.01 -0.73 1.33
C VAL A 161 -11.75 -0.72 0.00
N LYS A 162 -13.09 -0.85 -0.01
CA LYS A 162 -13.93 -0.71 -1.22
C LYS A 162 -13.73 0.66 -1.87
N GLU A 163 -13.74 1.74 -1.08
CA GLU A 163 -13.53 3.10 -1.57
C GLU A 163 -12.13 3.29 -2.16
N LEU A 164 -11.10 2.84 -1.45
CA LEU A 164 -9.70 2.98 -1.87
C LEU A 164 -9.34 2.15 -3.09
N THR A 165 -9.92 0.95 -3.25
CA THR A 165 -9.56 0.03 -4.32
C THR A 165 -10.54 0.04 -5.49
N GLY A 166 -11.76 0.50 -5.27
CA GLY A 166 -12.88 0.37 -6.21
C GLY A 166 -13.43 -1.07 -6.32
N TRP A 167 -13.00 -2.00 -5.46
CA TRP A 167 -13.50 -3.37 -5.44
C TRP A 167 -14.81 -3.47 -4.68
N ASN A 168 -15.67 -4.42 -5.07
CA ASN A 168 -16.88 -4.68 -4.30
C ASN A 168 -16.58 -5.42 -3.00
N THR A 169 -17.49 -5.32 -2.04
CA THR A 169 -17.36 -5.90 -0.70
C THR A 169 -17.09 -7.40 -0.71
N SER A 170 -17.75 -8.15 -1.61
CA SER A 170 -17.59 -9.60 -1.74
C SER A 170 -16.17 -9.95 -2.20
N LEU A 171 -15.64 -9.22 -3.17
CA LEU A 171 -14.27 -9.41 -3.67
C LEU A 171 -13.24 -9.12 -2.58
N VAL A 172 -13.41 -8.05 -1.80
CA VAL A 172 -12.52 -7.72 -0.66
C VAL A 172 -12.51 -8.87 0.35
N LYS A 173 -13.70 -9.37 0.76
CA LYS A 173 -13.82 -10.49 1.71
C LYS A 173 -13.16 -11.78 1.18
N VAL A 174 -13.41 -12.14 -0.08
CA VAL A 174 -12.81 -13.34 -0.69
C VAL A 174 -11.28 -13.22 -0.78
N ARG A 175 -10.76 -12.05 -1.15
CA ARG A 175 -9.31 -11.82 -1.20
C ARG A 175 -8.68 -11.91 0.17
N ALA A 176 -9.26 -11.27 1.19
CA ALA A 176 -8.80 -11.35 2.57
C ALA A 176 -8.74 -12.80 3.07
N PHE A 177 -9.81 -13.56 2.86
CA PHE A 177 -9.87 -14.97 3.25
C PHE A 177 -8.76 -15.81 2.56
N ARG A 178 -8.60 -15.67 1.24
CA ARG A 178 -7.58 -16.39 0.47
C ARG A 178 -6.16 -16.02 0.92
N ALA A 179 -5.93 -14.75 1.14
CA ALA A 179 -4.65 -14.23 1.57
C ALA A 179 -4.25 -14.77 2.95
N ARG A 180 -5.15 -14.69 3.95
CA ARG A 180 -4.91 -15.22 5.30
C ARG A 180 -4.67 -16.73 5.27
N ARG A 181 -5.49 -17.50 4.53
CA ARG A 181 -5.30 -18.94 4.39
C ARG A 181 -3.94 -19.28 3.75
N LYS A 182 -3.49 -18.47 2.79
CA LYS A 182 -2.18 -18.69 2.16
C LYS A 182 -1.05 -18.36 3.12
N LEU A 183 -1.12 -17.25 3.86
CA LEU A 183 -0.13 -16.92 4.89
C LEU A 183 -0.03 -18.00 5.96
N GLN A 184 -1.16 -18.51 6.44
CA GLN A 184 -1.18 -19.61 7.42
C GLN A 184 -0.46 -20.86 6.90
N LYS A 185 -0.67 -21.24 5.64
CA LYS A 185 0.07 -22.37 5.03
C LYS A 185 1.57 -22.10 4.95
N LEU A 186 1.96 -20.90 4.51
CA LEU A 186 3.36 -20.52 4.40
C LEU A 186 4.04 -20.55 5.77
N PHE A 187 3.37 -20.09 6.80
CA PHE A 187 3.86 -20.14 8.17
C PHE A 187 4.04 -21.58 8.67
N GLN A 188 3.05 -22.46 8.46
CA GLN A 188 3.15 -23.87 8.81
C GLN A 188 4.31 -24.59 8.08
N GLU A 189 4.56 -24.23 6.82
CA GLU A 189 5.69 -24.75 6.04
C GLU A 189 7.03 -24.31 6.61
N LEU A 190 7.15 -23.06 7.07
CA LEU A 190 8.35 -22.55 7.75
C LEU A 190 8.61 -23.31 9.05
N GLN A 191 7.61 -23.40 9.94
CA GLN A 191 7.73 -24.13 11.20
C GLN A 191 8.12 -25.61 11.01
N ARG A 192 7.62 -26.24 9.95
CA ARG A 192 7.97 -27.63 9.62
C ARG A 192 9.44 -27.80 9.22
N LYS A 193 9.99 -26.82 8.49
CA LYS A 193 11.40 -26.82 8.07
C LYS A 193 12.37 -26.62 9.23
N GLU A 194 11.95 -25.91 10.27
CA GLU A 194 12.75 -25.67 11.47
C GLU A 194 12.85 -26.89 12.40
N ARG A 195 11.88 -27.82 12.28
CA ARG A 195 11.85 -29.04 13.11
C ARG A 195 12.59 -30.23 12.50
N THR A 196 13.16 -30.07 11.30
CA THR A 196 13.89 -31.11 10.55
C THR A 196 15.35 -30.76 10.41
#